data_8aae68b8c4b26c2b1a54a978f1246806
#
_entry.id   8aae68b8c4b26c2b1a54a978f1246806
#
_cell.length_a   1.000
_cell.length_b   1.000
_cell.length_c   1.000
_cell.angle_alpha   90.00
_cell.angle_beta   90.00
_cell.angle_gamma   90.00
#
_symmetry.space_group_name_H-M   'P 1'
#
loop_
_entity.id
_entity.type
_entity.pdbx_description
1 polymer ?
#
loop_
_entity_poly.entity_id
_entity_poly.type
_entity_poly.pdbx_seq_one_letter_code
_entity_poly.pdbx_strand_id
1 'polypeptide(L)'
;NEKKIQAAKEKLKEWIRKYHITLFSVGNGTASRESEQVIVELFHEIPEKVQYVIVNEAGASVYSASKLATEEFPNFDVGQRSAASIARRIQDPLAELVKIEPKSIGVGQYQHDMNQKKLGEALGGVVEDCVNRVGVDLNTASASLLSYVSGISKVIAKNIVAYREENGSFQNRKELLKVAKLGPKAFEQCAGFLRIRSGENPLDCTGVHPESYAAAGKLLECLG
;
A
#
# COMPACT_ATOMS: atom_id res chain seq x y z
N ASN A 1 15.87 12.93 27.18
CA ASN A 1 15.48 12.78 28.60
C ASN A 1 15.37 11.28 28.88
N GLU A 2 16.34 10.74 29.62
CA GLU A 2 16.47 9.30 29.94
C GLU A 2 15.18 8.69 30.50
N LYS A 3 14.49 9.40 31.41
CA LYS A 3 13.22 8.93 31.99
C LYS A 3 12.14 8.67 30.94
N LYS A 4 12.08 9.48 29.86
CA LYS A 4 11.13 9.27 28.76
C LYS A 4 11.52 8.08 27.88
N ILE A 5 12.82 7.88 27.68
CA ILE A 5 13.33 6.72 26.90
C ILE A 5 13.00 5.43 27.64
N GLN A 6 13.26 5.38 28.96
CA GLN A 6 12.93 4.21 29.76
C GLN A 6 11.43 3.88 29.77
N ALA A 7 10.58 4.90 29.91
CA ALA A 7 9.13 4.72 29.83
C ALA A 7 8.68 4.21 28.45
N ALA A 8 9.32 4.68 27.37
CA ALA A 8 9.05 4.19 26.02
C ALA A 8 9.49 2.74 25.84
N LYS A 9 10.66 2.35 26.34
CA LYS A 9 11.15 0.96 26.32
C LYS A 9 10.17 0.02 27.05
N GLU A 10 9.70 0.37 28.24
CA GLU A 10 8.73 -0.45 28.96
C GLU A 10 7.42 -0.62 28.19
N LYS A 11 6.94 0.46 27.53
CA LYS A 11 5.74 0.38 26.70
C LYS A 11 5.95 -0.51 25.47
N LEU A 12 7.12 -0.45 24.85
CA LEU A 12 7.46 -1.33 23.72
C LEU A 12 7.54 -2.80 24.15
N LYS A 13 8.14 -3.10 25.33
CA LYS A 13 8.16 -4.47 25.90
C LYS A 13 6.74 -5.01 26.11
N GLU A 14 5.84 -4.18 26.68
CA GLU A 14 4.43 -4.53 26.82
C GLU A 14 3.79 -4.90 25.47
N TRP A 15 4.00 -4.07 24.45
CA TRP A 15 3.42 -4.28 23.12
C TRP A 15 4.00 -5.49 22.40
N ILE A 16 5.32 -5.72 22.49
CA ILE A 16 5.97 -6.91 21.93
C ILE A 16 5.27 -8.17 22.44
N ARG A 17 5.06 -8.27 23.75
CA ARG A 17 4.41 -9.43 24.37
C ARG A 17 2.93 -9.53 24.06
N LYS A 18 2.22 -8.40 24.17
CA LYS A 18 0.77 -8.36 23.96
C LYS A 18 0.35 -8.66 22.52
N TYR A 19 1.11 -8.14 21.55
CA TYR A 19 0.76 -8.22 20.12
C TYR A 19 1.67 -9.17 19.34
N HIS A 20 2.60 -9.88 20.02
CA HIS A 20 3.56 -10.78 19.39
C HIS A 20 4.34 -10.11 18.25
N ILE A 21 4.84 -8.89 18.51
CA ILE A 21 5.57 -8.11 17.53
C ILE A 21 6.92 -8.77 17.25
N THR A 22 7.21 -9.01 15.98
CA THR A 22 8.47 -9.64 15.52
C THR A 22 9.34 -8.70 14.70
N LEU A 23 8.80 -7.56 14.25
CA LEU A 23 9.49 -6.63 13.36
C LEU A 23 9.17 -5.18 13.71
N PHE A 24 10.21 -4.35 13.80
CA PHE A 24 10.12 -2.90 13.93
C PHE A 24 10.49 -2.23 12.62
N SER A 25 9.70 -1.24 12.24
CA SER A 25 9.98 -0.33 11.13
C SER A 25 10.51 0.97 11.69
N VAL A 26 11.70 1.38 11.28
CA VAL A 26 12.36 2.62 11.70
C VAL A 26 12.54 3.52 10.49
N GLY A 27 12.02 4.74 10.54
CA GLY A 27 12.24 5.73 9.48
C GLY A 27 13.72 6.13 9.36
N ASN A 28 14.16 6.49 8.15
CA ASN A 28 15.55 6.91 7.90
C ASN A 28 15.77 8.43 8.01
N GLY A 29 14.90 9.15 8.73
CA GLY A 29 14.97 10.60 8.91
C GLY A 29 15.96 11.08 9.97
N THR A 30 15.71 12.29 10.46
CA THR A 30 16.68 13.03 11.29
C THR A 30 17.06 12.31 12.58
N ALA A 31 16.14 11.63 13.25
CA ALA A 31 16.37 10.92 14.51
C ALA A 31 16.50 9.39 14.34
N SER A 32 16.83 8.92 13.14
CA SER A 32 16.88 7.49 12.85
C SER A 32 17.92 6.75 13.67
N ARG A 33 19.13 7.31 13.82
CA ARG A 33 20.24 6.71 14.57
C ARG A 33 19.94 6.59 16.06
N GLU A 34 19.39 7.64 16.65
CA GLU A 34 18.98 7.64 18.06
C GLU A 34 17.85 6.64 18.30
N SER A 35 16.90 6.55 17.38
CA SER A 35 15.80 5.57 17.46
C SER A 35 16.33 4.15 17.32
N GLU A 36 17.25 3.89 16.40
CA GLU A 36 17.92 2.62 16.21
C GLU A 36 18.67 2.18 17.49
N GLN A 37 19.46 3.08 18.10
CA GLN A 37 20.17 2.80 19.33
C GLN A 37 19.21 2.37 20.45
N VAL A 38 18.12 3.09 20.66
CA VAL A 38 17.11 2.74 21.67
C VAL A 38 16.49 1.38 21.42
N ILE A 39 16.23 1.02 20.16
CA ILE A 39 15.67 -0.27 19.77
C ILE A 39 16.69 -1.40 19.98
N VAL A 40 17.94 -1.20 19.60
CA VAL A 40 19.01 -2.18 19.80
C VAL A 40 19.24 -2.44 21.29
N GLU A 41 19.29 -1.38 22.12
CA GLU A 41 19.35 -1.53 23.57
C GLU A 41 18.15 -2.32 24.13
N LEU A 42 16.93 -2.00 23.67
CA LEU A 42 15.72 -2.72 24.04
C LEU A 42 15.82 -4.21 23.72
N PHE A 43 16.37 -4.58 22.55
CA PHE A 43 16.52 -5.97 22.14
C PHE A 43 17.48 -6.76 23.05
N HIS A 44 18.49 -6.11 23.62
CA HIS A 44 19.36 -6.73 24.63
C HIS A 44 18.68 -6.96 25.99
N GLU A 45 17.57 -6.26 26.25
CA GLU A 45 16.83 -6.34 27.51
C GLU A 45 15.68 -7.36 27.49
N ILE A 46 15.39 -7.98 26.33
CA ILE A 46 14.25 -8.88 26.15
C ILE A 46 14.67 -10.24 25.60
N PRO A 47 14.00 -11.34 25.99
CA PRO A 47 14.27 -12.68 25.46
C PRO A 47 13.60 -12.93 24.10
N GLU A 48 12.61 -12.12 23.72
CA GLU A 48 11.85 -12.25 22.48
C GLU A 48 12.74 -11.97 21.27
N LYS A 49 12.63 -12.81 20.23
CA LYS A 49 13.34 -12.60 18.95
C LYS A 49 12.60 -11.55 18.11
N VAL A 50 13.08 -10.32 18.14
CA VAL A 50 12.54 -9.20 17.38
C VAL A 50 13.61 -8.68 16.44
N GLN A 51 13.20 -8.24 15.26
CA GLN A 51 14.07 -7.64 14.25
C GLN A 51 13.67 -6.17 14.01
N TYR A 52 14.55 -5.40 13.37
CA TYR A 52 14.19 -4.09 12.87
C TYR A 52 14.68 -3.91 11.43
N VAL A 53 14.06 -2.98 10.72
CA VAL A 53 14.44 -2.58 9.37
C VAL A 53 14.34 -1.07 9.23
N ILE A 54 15.34 -0.49 8.57
CA ILE A 54 15.32 0.93 8.22
C ILE A 54 14.49 1.12 6.96
N VAL A 55 13.50 1.98 7.04
CA VAL A 55 12.52 2.25 5.97
C VAL A 55 12.63 3.69 5.51
N ASN A 56 12.58 3.90 4.21
CA ASN A 56 12.52 5.24 3.63
C ASN A 56 11.22 5.93 4.07
N GLU A 57 11.32 7.09 4.74
CA GLU A 57 10.18 7.86 5.26
C GLU A 57 9.78 9.03 4.36
N ALA A 58 10.37 9.17 3.16
CA ALA A 58 10.07 10.28 2.25
C ALA A 58 8.54 10.45 2.08
N GLY A 59 8.06 11.68 2.25
CA GLY A 59 6.65 12.03 2.14
C GLY A 59 5.75 11.55 3.29
N ALA A 60 6.24 10.84 4.31
CA ALA A 60 5.41 10.39 5.44
C ALA A 60 4.79 11.58 6.21
N SER A 61 5.51 12.67 6.34
CA SER A 61 5.01 13.91 6.95
C SER A 61 3.88 14.55 6.12
N VAL A 62 3.98 14.51 4.79
CA VAL A 62 2.93 15.00 3.88
C VAL A 62 1.67 14.17 4.01
N TYR A 63 1.81 12.84 3.99
CA TYR A 63 0.68 11.94 4.21
C TYR A 63 0.02 12.17 5.57
N SER A 64 0.79 12.19 6.66
CA SER A 64 0.25 12.27 8.02
C SER A 64 -0.54 13.55 8.30
N ALA A 65 -0.24 14.64 7.60
CA ALA A 65 -0.96 15.91 7.65
C ALA A 65 -2.15 15.97 6.66
N SER A 66 -2.34 14.97 5.81
CA SER A 66 -3.39 14.96 4.79
C SER A 66 -4.77 14.68 5.36
N LYS A 67 -5.80 15.07 4.60
CA LYS A 67 -7.19 14.73 4.90
C LYS A 67 -7.40 13.21 4.89
N LEU A 68 -6.78 12.50 3.93
CA LEU A 68 -6.85 11.05 3.83
C LEU A 68 -6.34 10.37 5.11
N ALA A 69 -5.18 10.79 5.64
CA ALA A 69 -4.64 10.23 6.88
C ALA A 69 -5.55 10.52 8.09
N THR A 70 -6.24 11.67 8.08
CA THR A 70 -7.23 12.00 9.12
C THR A 70 -8.47 11.10 9.03
N GLU A 71 -8.92 10.78 7.83
CA GLU A 71 -10.03 9.86 7.60
C GLU A 71 -9.66 8.41 7.97
N GLU A 72 -8.44 7.97 7.63
CA GLU A 72 -7.95 6.62 7.98
C GLU A 72 -7.69 6.44 9.49
N PHE A 73 -7.21 7.49 10.15
CA PHE A 73 -6.83 7.46 11.57
C PHE A 73 -7.35 8.70 12.31
N PRO A 74 -8.66 8.82 12.56
CA PRO A 74 -9.25 10.02 13.16
C PRO A 74 -8.74 10.30 14.58
N ASN A 75 -8.37 9.27 15.33
CA ASN A 75 -7.95 9.35 16.72
C ASN A 75 -6.42 9.40 16.91
N PHE A 76 -5.64 9.36 15.81
CA PHE A 76 -4.18 9.42 15.88
C PHE A 76 -3.70 10.85 15.66
N ASP A 77 -2.63 11.21 16.35
CA ASP A 77 -1.88 12.41 16.02
C ASP A 77 -1.03 12.25 14.76
N VAL A 78 -0.42 13.35 14.29
CA VAL A 78 0.39 13.37 13.06
C VAL A 78 1.58 12.41 13.16
N GLY A 79 2.22 12.30 14.33
CA GLY A 79 3.34 11.37 14.55
C GLY A 79 2.91 9.92 14.48
N GLN A 80 1.80 9.57 15.09
CA GLN A 80 1.23 8.22 15.05
C GLN A 80 0.80 7.82 13.64
N ARG A 81 0.20 8.73 12.87
CA ARG A 81 -0.15 8.51 11.46
C ARG A 81 1.08 8.27 10.60
N SER A 82 2.13 9.06 10.81
CA SER A 82 3.43 8.89 10.13
C SER A 82 4.04 7.53 10.45
N ALA A 83 4.08 7.13 11.72
CA ALA A 83 4.60 5.85 12.15
C ALA A 83 3.83 4.66 11.54
N ALA A 84 2.50 4.74 11.51
CA ALA A 84 1.65 3.73 10.86
C ALA A 84 1.96 3.61 9.36
N SER A 85 2.12 4.74 8.65
CA SER A 85 2.48 4.74 7.23
C SER A 85 3.85 4.11 6.98
N ILE A 86 4.87 4.47 7.78
CA ILE A 86 6.22 3.90 7.68
C ILE A 86 6.19 2.38 7.90
N ALA A 87 5.42 1.91 8.88
CA ALA A 87 5.26 0.47 9.14
C ALA A 87 4.57 -0.26 7.97
N ARG A 88 3.50 0.33 7.40
CA ARG A 88 2.77 -0.25 6.28
C ARG A 88 3.57 -0.34 4.98
N ARG A 89 4.61 0.50 4.81
CA ARG A 89 5.53 0.41 3.65
C ARG A 89 6.27 -0.92 3.57
N ILE A 90 6.46 -1.61 4.69
CA ILE A 90 7.04 -2.96 4.67
C ILE A 90 6.03 -3.99 4.16
N GLN A 91 4.76 -3.81 4.47
CA GLN A 91 3.69 -4.73 4.10
C GLN A 91 3.31 -4.58 2.61
N ASP A 92 3.04 -3.35 2.21
CA ASP A 92 2.71 -2.99 0.83
C ASP A 92 3.20 -1.55 0.53
N PRO A 93 4.43 -1.40 0.02
CA PRO A 93 5.00 -0.09 -0.26
C PRO A 93 4.18 0.69 -1.30
N LEU A 94 3.62 0.01 -2.30
CA LEU A 94 2.86 0.66 -3.35
C LEU A 94 1.56 1.25 -2.80
N ALA A 95 0.83 0.51 -1.97
CA ALA A 95 -0.42 0.96 -1.35
C ALA A 95 -0.23 2.21 -0.47
N GLU A 96 0.93 2.37 0.15
CA GLU A 96 1.23 3.55 0.96
C GLU A 96 1.78 4.72 0.12
N LEU A 97 2.69 4.45 -0.81
CA LEU A 97 3.32 5.51 -1.60
C LEU A 97 2.36 6.24 -2.54
N VAL A 98 1.34 5.55 -3.07
CA VAL A 98 0.32 6.19 -3.93
C VAL A 98 -0.58 7.19 -3.19
N LYS A 99 -0.56 7.20 -1.85
CA LYS A 99 -1.28 8.18 -1.03
C LYS A 99 -0.57 9.54 -0.96
N ILE A 100 0.69 9.60 -1.40
CA ILE A 100 1.54 10.78 -1.38
C ILE A 100 1.61 11.34 -2.80
N GLU A 101 1.37 12.64 -2.94
CA GLU A 101 1.57 13.27 -4.24
C GLU A 101 3.06 13.23 -4.63
N PRO A 102 3.42 12.66 -5.82
CA PRO A 102 4.82 12.42 -6.18
C PRO A 102 5.71 13.67 -6.14
N LYS A 103 5.20 14.85 -6.51
CA LYS A 103 5.97 16.10 -6.42
C LYS A 103 6.22 16.59 -5.00
N SER A 104 5.62 16.01 -3.99
CA SER A 104 5.91 16.28 -2.57
C SER A 104 7.16 15.54 -2.07
N ILE A 105 7.65 14.58 -2.84
CA ILE A 105 8.98 13.96 -2.67
C ILE A 105 9.90 14.55 -3.75
N GLY A 106 11.16 14.78 -3.43
CA GLY A 106 12.10 15.35 -4.40
C GLY A 106 12.29 14.43 -5.61
N VAL A 107 11.80 14.84 -6.77
CA VAL A 107 11.90 14.09 -8.03
C VAL A 107 13.03 14.62 -8.93
N GLY A 108 13.50 15.84 -8.70
CA GLY A 108 14.61 16.41 -9.47
C GLY A 108 15.05 17.77 -8.96
N GLN A 109 16.30 18.14 -9.27
CA GLN A 109 16.94 19.37 -8.83
C GLN A 109 16.17 20.62 -9.29
N TYR A 110 15.66 20.61 -10.51
CA TYR A 110 14.95 21.75 -11.13
C TYR A 110 13.43 21.59 -11.10
N GLN A 111 12.91 20.80 -10.19
CA GLN A 111 11.47 20.54 -10.05
C GLN A 111 10.65 21.83 -9.93
N HIS A 112 11.16 22.83 -9.20
CA HIS A 112 10.46 24.10 -8.97
C HIS A 112 10.42 25.02 -10.18
N ASP A 113 11.35 24.86 -11.13
CA ASP A 113 11.43 25.66 -12.35
C ASP A 113 10.52 25.11 -13.46
N MET A 114 9.99 23.92 -13.28
CA MET A 114 9.11 23.27 -14.26
C MET A 114 7.66 23.74 -14.14
N ASN A 115 6.91 23.61 -15.24
CA ASN A 115 5.46 23.81 -15.19
C ASN A 115 4.81 22.77 -14.28
N GLN A 116 4.31 23.18 -13.13
CA GLN A 116 3.79 22.31 -12.06
C GLN A 116 2.60 21.44 -12.48
N LYS A 117 1.78 21.92 -13.44
CA LYS A 117 0.66 21.15 -13.98
C LYS A 117 1.16 19.99 -14.84
N LYS A 118 2.04 20.29 -15.80
CA LYS A 118 2.64 19.26 -16.67
C LYS A 118 3.46 18.24 -15.87
N LEU A 119 4.21 18.70 -14.87
CA LEU A 119 4.96 17.81 -13.97
C LEU A 119 4.01 16.87 -13.22
N GLY A 120 2.91 17.38 -12.65
CA GLY A 120 1.92 16.55 -11.97
C GLY A 120 1.26 15.52 -12.88
N GLU A 121 0.91 15.92 -14.11
CA GLU A 121 0.34 15.01 -15.12
C GLU A 121 1.34 13.90 -15.51
N ALA A 122 2.59 14.26 -15.78
CA ALA A 122 3.64 13.28 -16.13
C ALA A 122 3.92 12.31 -15.00
N LEU A 123 4.07 12.79 -13.76
CA LEU A 123 4.29 11.95 -12.59
C LEU A 123 3.08 11.04 -12.29
N GLY A 124 1.87 11.56 -12.48
CA GLY A 124 0.64 10.76 -12.37
C GLY A 124 0.63 9.59 -13.34
N GLY A 125 1.02 9.82 -14.61
CA GLY A 125 1.15 8.77 -15.62
C GLY A 125 2.20 7.71 -15.24
N VAL A 126 3.35 8.13 -14.66
CA VAL A 126 4.36 7.19 -14.19
C VAL A 126 3.83 6.32 -13.05
N VAL A 127 3.10 6.90 -12.10
CA VAL A 127 2.48 6.13 -11.00
C VAL A 127 1.48 5.13 -11.54
N GLU A 128 0.62 5.54 -12.48
CA GLU A 128 -0.37 4.68 -13.14
C GLU A 128 0.32 3.50 -13.86
N ASP A 129 1.37 3.77 -14.64
CA ASP A 129 2.15 2.73 -15.34
C ASP A 129 2.77 1.74 -14.34
N CYS A 130 3.40 2.22 -13.26
CA CYS A 130 3.96 1.38 -12.23
C CYS A 130 2.91 0.50 -11.55
N VAL A 131 1.76 1.06 -11.17
CA VAL A 131 0.67 0.32 -10.54
C VAL A 131 0.14 -0.77 -11.45
N ASN A 132 -0.12 -0.47 -12.72
CA ASN A 132 -0.64 -1.43 -13.69
C ASN A 132 0.37 -2.52 -14.02
N ARG A 133 1.66 -2.19 -14.10
CA ARG A 133 2.74 -3.17 -14.33
C ARG A 133 2.88 -4.18 -13.20
N VAL A 134 2.85 -3.72 -11.95
CA VAL A 134 2.92 -4.59 -10.77
C VAL A 134 1.64 -5.40 -10.62
N GLY A 135 0.50 -4.82 -10.93
CA GLY A 135 -0.82 -5.38 -10.66
C GLY A 135 -1.26 -5.17 -9.21
N VAL A 136 -2.56 -5.16 -8.98
CA VAL A 136 -3.18 -4.78 -7.71
C VAL A 136 -4.04 -5.92 -7.18
N ASP A 137 -3.84 -6.30 -5.92
CA ASP A 137 -4.69 -7.30 -5.26
C ASP A 137 -6.08 -6.71 -4.97
N LEU A 138 -7.10 -7.29 -5.58
CA LEU A 138 -8.48 -6.81 -5.53
C LEU A 138 -9.07 -6.87 -4.11
N ASN A 139 -8.63 -7.84 -3.33
CA ASN A 139 -9.18 -8.11 -2.00
C ASN A 139 -8.52 -7.28 -0.89
N THR A 140 -7.31 -6.77 -1.11
CA THR A 140 -6.55 -6.04 -0.07
C THR A 140 -6.34 -4.56 -0.39
N ALA A 141 -6.40 -4.18 -1.67
CA ALA A 141 -6.10 -2.81 -2.11
C ALA A 141 -7.05 -1.76 -1.54
N SER A 142 -6.50 -0.60 -1.21
CA SER A 142 -7.27 0.59 -0.84
C SER A 142 -7.95 1.22 -2.06
N ALA A 143 -9.00 2.02 -1.84
CA ALA A 143 -9.61 2.80 -2.91
C ALA A 143 -8.61 3.76 -3.58
N SER A 144 -7.63 4.28 -2.84
CA SER A 144 -6.56 5.13 -3.38
C SER A 144 -5.71 4.35 -4.40
N LEU A 145 -5.27 3.14 -4.07
CA LEU A 145 -4.49 2.29 -4.96
C LEU A 145 -5.30 1.85 -6.19
N LEU A 146 -6.53 1.40 -5.98
CA LEU A 146 -7.43 1.00 -7.06
C LEU A 146 -7.70 2.12 -8.07
N SER A 147 -7.70 3.38 -7.63
CA SER A 147 -7.95 4.52 -8.54
C SER A 147 -6.83 4.80 -9.55
N TYR A 148 -5.67 4.15 -9.41
CA TYR A 148 -4.57 4.17 -10.38
C TYR A 148 -4.62 3.00 -11.37
N VAL A 149 -5.54 2.06 -11.18
CA VAL A 149 -5.74 0.98 -12.16
C VAL A 149 -6.48 1.52 -13.37
N SER A 150 -5.97 1.21 -14.56
CA SER A 150 -6.58 1.63 -15.83
C SER A 150 -8.04 1.22 -15.90
N GLY A 151 -8.91 2.14 -16.31
CA GLY A 151 -10.36 1.91 -16.38
C GLY A 151 -11.11 2.07 -15.04
N ILE A 152 -10.42 2.30 -13.92
CA ILE A 152 -11.05 2.48 -12.60
C ILE A 152 -11.05 3.95 -12.18
N SER A 153 -12.21 4.57 -12.17
CA SER A 153 -12.38 5.91 -11.59
C SER A 153 -12.39 5.87 -10.06
N LYS A 154 -12.16 7.03 -9.41
CA LYS A 154 -12.26 7.15 -7.94
C LYS A 154 -13.59 6.66 -7.37
N VAL A 155 -14.69 6.80 -8.12
CA VAL A 155 -16.01 6.32 -7.70
C VAL A 155 -16.07 4.81 -7.78
N ILE A 156 -15.60 4.22 -8.88
CA ILE A 156 -15.54 2.76 -9.05
C ILE A 156 -14.64 2.14 -7.98
N ALA A 157 -13.47 2.73 -7.69
CA ALA A 157 -12.56 2.27 -6.64
C ALA A 157 -13.25 2.19 -5.27
N LYS A 158 -14.03 3.19 -4.88
CA LYS A 158 -14.82 3.18 -3.65
C LYS A 158 -15.91 2.09 -3.68
N ASN A 159 -16.58 1.91 -4.81
CA ASN A 159 -17.60 0.89 -4.96
C ASN A 159 -17.02 -0.53 -4.89
N ILE A 160 -15.81 -0.76 -5.39
CA ILE A 160 -15.12 -2.05 -5.24
C ILE A 160 -14.86 -2.36 -3.75
N VAL A 161 -14.36 -1.37 -3.00
CA VAL A 161 -14.13 -1.54 -1.56
C VAL A 161 -15.45 -1.81 -0.82
N ALA A 162 -16.49 -1.01 -1.07
CA ALA A 162 -17.79 -1.21 -0.47
C ALA A 162 -18.37 -2.60 -0.80
N TYR A 163 -18.28 -3.02 -2.06
CA TYR A 163 -18.77 -4.34 -2.48
C TYR A 163 -18.12 -5.48 -1.70
N ARG A 164 -16.78 -5.46 -1.53
CA ARG A 164 -16.10 -6.52 -0.78
C ARG A 164 -16.37 -6.47 0.73
N GLU A 165 -16.66 -5.29 1.28
CA GLU A 165 -17.04 -5.15 2.69
C GLU A 165 -18.45 -5.73 2.95
N GLU A 166 -19.35 -5.60 1.99
CA GLU A 166 -20.72 -6.09 2.08
C GLU A 166 -20.86 -7.57 1.70
N ASN A 167 -20.11 -8.05 0.68
CA ASN A 167 -20.30 -9.38 0.08
C ASN A 167 -19.14 -10.34 0.36
N GLY A 168 -18.07 -9.88 1.04
CA GLY A 168 -16.85 -10.65 1.24
C GLY A 168 -15.86 -10.53 0.09
N SER A 169 -14.78 -11.30 0.17
CA SER A 169 -13.69 -11.29 -0.80
C SER A 169 -14.14 -11.79 -2.16
N PHE A 170 -13.68 -11.11 -3.22
CA PHE A 170 -13.85 -11.58 -4.61
C PHE A 170 -13.20 -12.94 -4.81
N GLN A 171 -13.91 -13.87 -5.43
CA GLN A 171 -13.45 -15.21 -5.75
C GLN A 171 -12.95 -15.33 -7.18
N ASN A 172 -13.45 -14.48 -8.08
CA ASN A 172 -13.02 -14.43 -9.47
C ASN A 172 -13.20 -13.00 -10.04
N ARG A 173 -12.47 -12.69 -11.10
CA ARG A 173 -12.50 -11.37 -11.74
C ARG A 173 -13.86 -11.00 -12.32
N LYS A 174 -14.69 -11.98 -12.72
CA LYS A 174 -16.02 -11.72 -13.30
C LYS A 174 -16.98 -11.08 -12.30
N GLU A 175 -16.73 -11.26 -10.99
CA GLU A 175 -17.55 -10.62 -9.95
C GLU A 175 -17.42 -9.09 -9.95
N LEU A 176 -16.38 -8.51 -10.55
CA LEU A 176 -16.26 -7.07 -10.79
C LEU A 176 -17.47 -6.51 -11.54
N LEU A 177 -18.07 -7.28 -12.43
CA LEU A 177 -19.28 -6.86 -13.16
C LEU A 177 -20.53 -6.67 -12.27
N LYS A 178 -20.47 -7.14 -11.03
CA LYS A 178 -21.51 -6.91 -10.01
C LYS A 178 -21.31 -5.58 -9.26
N VAL A 179 -20.14 -4.96 -9.41
CA VAL A 179 -19.81 -3.70 -8.74
C VAL A 179 -20.53 -2.53 -9.40
N ALA A 180 -21.17 -1.70 -8.59
CA ALA A 180 -21.91 -0.53 -9.10
C ALA A 180 -21.01 0.40 -9.92
N LYS A 181 -21.49 0.83 -11.09
CA LYS A 181 -20.82 1.68 -12.08
C LYS A 181 -19.60 1.05 -12.79
N LEU A 182 -19.26 -0.20 -12.54
CA LEU A 182 -18.26 -0.95 -13.27
C LEU A 182 -18.94 -1.74 -14.40
N GLY A 183 -19.03 -1.12 -15.57
CA GLY A 183 -19.62 -1.75 -16.74
C GLY A 183 -18.63 -2.60 -17.53
N PRO A 184 -19.08 -3.33 -18.57
CA PRO A 184 -18.24 -4.23 -19.38
C PRO A 184 -16.98 -3.56 -19.93
N LYS A 185 -17.07 -2.32 -20.41
CA LYS A 185 -15.92 -1.58 -20.95
C LYS A 185 -14.84 -1.29 -19.87
N ALA A 186 -15.28 -0.91 -18.66
CA ALA A 186 -14.33 -0.70 -17.56
C ALA A 186 -13.72 -2.02 -17.10
N PHE A 187 -14.50 -3.11 -17.07
CA PHE A 187 -14.01 -4.45 -16.79
C PHE A 187 -12.92 -4.89 -17.77
N GLU A 188 -13.16 -4.73 -19.06
CA GLU A 188 -12.22 -5.04 -20.14
C GLU A 188 -10.88 -4.28 -19.97
N GLN A 189 -10.94 -3.02 -19.51
CA GLN A 189 -9.75 -2.22 -19.29
C GLN A 189 -8.98 -2.57 -18.01
N CYS A 190 -9.66 -2.95 -16.93
CA CYS A 190 -9.01 -3.12 -15.62
C CYS A 190 -8.68 -4.58 -15.28
N ALA A 191 -9.40 -5.56 -15.82
CA ALA A 191 -9.33 -6.95 -15.37
C ALA A 191 -7.92 -7.57 -15.44
N GLY A 192 -7.13 -7.20 -16.46
CA GLY A 192 -5.75 -7.68 -16.61
C GLY A 192 -4.77 -7.15 -15.56
N PHE A 193 -5.11 -6.08 -14.85
CA PHE A 193 -4.26 -5.45 -13.83
C PHE A 193 -4.66 -5.79 -12.39
N LEU A 194 -5.81 -6.41 -12.21
CA LEU A 194 -6.31 -6.83 -10.90
C LEU A 194 -5.94 -8.29 -10.63
N ARG A 195 -5.56 -8.60 -9.41
CA ARG A 195 -5.14 -9.94 -8.97
C ARG A 195 -6.05 -10.45 -7.87
N ILE A 196 -6.32 -11.76 -7.88
CA ILE A 196 -6.99 -12.46 -6.79
C ILE A 196 -6.12 -13.66 -6.42
N ARG A 197 -5.44 -13.58 -5.25
CA ARG A 197 -4.44 -14.58 -4.87
C ARG A 197 -5.05 -15.91 -4.43
N SER A 198 -6.22 -15.86 -3.80
CA SER A 198 -6.94 -17.00 -3.21
C SER A 198 -8.28 -17.24 -3.89
N GLY A 199 -8.39 -16.93 -5.18
CA GLY A 199 -9.61 -17.12 -5.96
C GLY A 199 -9.78 -18.53 -6.52
N GLU A 200 -10.93 -18.77 -7.14
CA GLU A 200 -11.28 -20.06 -7.75
C GLU A 200 -10.43 -20.40 -8.99
N ASN A 201 -10.02 -19.38 -9.74
CA ASN A 201 -9.25 -19.53 -10.97
C ASN A 201 -7.80 -19.09 -10.76
N PRO A 202 -6.79 -19.99 -10.88
CA PRO A 202 -5.39 -19.63 -10.76
C PRO A 202 -4.92 -18.51 -11.72
N LEU A 203 -5.54 -18.39 -12.89
CA LEU A 203 -5.23 -17.34 -13.85
C LEU A 203 -5.61 -15.94 -13.34
N ASP A 204 -6.54 -15.83 -12.39
CA ASP A 204 -6.87 -14.56 -11.74
C ASP A 204 -5.75 -14.00 -10.86
N CYS A 205 -4.77 -14.82 -10.47
CA CYS A 205 -3.55 -14.37 -9.77
C CYS A 205 -2.46 -13.86 -10.73
N THR A 206 -2.65 -13.99 -12.04
CA THR A 206 -1.65 -13.69 -13.08
C THR A 206 -1.94 -12.37 -13.82
N GLY A 207 -1.04 -11.98 -14.73
CA GLY A 207 -1.25 -10.88 -15.68
C GLY A 207 -2.08 -11.26 -16.92
N VAL A 208 -2.49 -12.51 -17.05
CA VAL A 208 -3.30 -12.96 -18.19
C VAL A 208 -4.67 -12.28 -18.14
N HIS A 209 -5.05 -11.66 -19.25
CA HIS A 209 -6.37 -11.05 -19.37
C HIS A 209 -7.46 -12.12 -19.50
N PRO A 210 -8.67 -11.93 -18.93
CA PRO A 210 -9.76 -12.93 -19.02
C PRO A 210 -10.12 -13.38 -20.44
N GLU A 211 -9.98 -12.52 -21.44
CA GLU A 211 -10.17 -12.87 -22.85
C GLU A 211 -9.22 -13.96 -23.33
N SER A 212 -8.03 -14.05 -22.76
CA SER A 212 -7.01 -15.02 -23.12
C SER A 212 -7.05 -16.32 -22.30
N TYR A 213 -8.00 -16.46 -21.36
CA TYR A 213 -8.04 -17.63 -20.48
C TYR A 213 -8.22 -18.95 -21.23
N ALA A 214 -9.02 -18.97 -22.30
CA ALA A 214 -9.20 -20.17 -23.11
C ALA A 214 -7.89 -20.60 -23.81
N ALA A 215 -7.10 -19.63 -24.30
CA ALA A 215 -5.81 -19.91 -24.91
C ALA A 215 -4.76 -20.35 -23.88
N ALA A 216 -4.72 -19.66 -22.73
CA ALA A 216 -3.82 -20.00 -21.62
C ALA A 216 -4.13 -21.40 -21.05
N GLY A 217 -5.41 -21.75 -20.88
CA GLY A 217 -5.82 -23.09 -20.44
C GLY A 217 -5.35 -24.19 -21.38
N LYS A 218 -5.56 -24.02 -22.69
CA LYS A 218 -5.05 -24.98 -23.71
C LYS A 218 -3.53 -25.13 -23.66
N LEU A 219 -2.79 -24.03 -23.45
CA LEU A 219 -1.33 -24.08 -23.33
C LEU A 219 -0.92 -24.89 -22.10
N LEU A 220 -1.57 -24.67 -20.95
CA LEU A 220 -1.29 -25.41 -19.71
C LEU A 220 -1.60 -26.90 -19.87
N GLU A 221 -2.70 -27.28 -20.53
CA GLU A 221 -3.05 -28.67 -20.84
C GLU A 221 -2.00 -29.35 -21.76
N CYS A 222 -1.38 -28.59 -22.68
CA CYS A 222 -0.34 -29.11 -23.55
C CYS A 222 1.01 -29.31 -22.85
N LEU A 223 1.25 -28.58 -21.74
CA LEU A 223 2.51 -28.66 -21.01
C LEU A 223 2.49 -29.70 -19.86
N GLY A 224 1.32 -30.28 -19.56
CA GLY A 224 1.16 -31.26 -18.47
C GLY A 224 0.99 -30.58 -17.14
#